data_187c231f997b18b124e2a1bd491162cf
#
_entry.id   187c231f997b18b124e2a1bd491162cf
#
_cell.length_a   1.000
_cell.length_b   1.000
_cell.length_c   1.000
_cell.angle_alpha   90.00
_cell.angle_beta   90.00
_cell.angle_gamma   90.00
#
_symmetry.space_group_name_H-M   'P 1'
#
loop_
_entity.id
_entity.type
_entity.pdbx_description
1 polymer ?
#
loop_
_entity_poly.entity_id
_entity_poly.type
_entity_poly.pdbx_seq_one_letter_code
_entity_poly.pdbx_strand_id
1 'polypeptide(L)'
;MKLNFPLRLLAAASLAAASMFAQAADVTVAYQTTVDPAKVAQADGAYEKATKADISWRKFDNGADIIAAIASGDVQIGYLGSSPLTAAITRKVPVETFLIATQIGAAEALVARDGSGIKTPQDLIGKKIAVPFVSTGHYSLLAALKHWNIDPSKVTVLNLAPPAIIAAWKRGDIDATYVWDPALGVAKENGKVLITSGELAKFGAPTFDAWIVRKDFAEKHPEIVTAFAKVTLDAYADYRKDPKAWLANQSNVDKLVKLSGAKASDIPLLLQGNVYPLAADQVTTLGAPTTKAITDTATFLKEQGKVEAVLPDYAPYVSAKFITN
;
A
#
# COMPACT_ATOMS: atom_id res chain seq x y z
N MET A 1 37.81 -43.27 -72.13
CA MET A 1 36.86 -42.12 -72.19
C MET A 1 36.36 -41.86 -70.77
N LYS A 2 36.89 -40.84 -70.14
CA LYS A 2 36.55 -40.45 -68.73
C LYS A 2 35.74 -39.15 -68.80
N LEU A 3 34.45 -39.21 -68.44
CA LEU A 3 33.62 -38.05 -68.29
C LEU A 3 33.77 -37.53 -66.84
N ASN A 4 34.29 -36.33 -66.68
CA ASN A 4 34.30 -35.60 -65.43
C ASN A 4 33.04 -34.73 -65.37
N PHE A 5 32.18 -34.91 -64.38
CA PHE A 5 31.10 -33.99 -64.01
C PHE A 5 31.56 -33.12 -62.82
N PRO A 6 31.44 -31.81 -62.88
CA PRO A 6 31.73 -31.00 -61.70
C PRO A 6 30.47 -30.89 -60.83
N LEU A 7 30.61 -31.26 -59.57
CA LEU A 7 29.63 -31.16 -58.54
C LEU A 7 29.53 -29.70 -58.11
N ARG A 8 28.43 -29.01 -58.47
CA ARG A 8 28.12 -27.67 -57.96
C ARG A 8 27.47 -27.80 -56.58
N LEU A 9 28.19 -27.44 -55.51
CA LEU A 9 27.67 -27.23 -54.20
C LEU A 9 26.81 -25.95 -54.19
N LEU A 10 25.51 -26.10 -54.04
CA LEU A 10 24.60 -25.03 -53.64
C LEU A 10 24.65 -24.93 -52.12
N ALA A 11 25.34 -23.93 -51.62
CA ALA A 11 25.26 -23.52 -50.23
C ALA A 11 23.93 -22.77 -50.00
N ALA A 12 22.93 -23.45 -49.50
CA ALA A 12 21.70 -22.84 -49.00
C ALA A 12 22.02 -22.21 -47.63
N ALA A 13 22.24 -20.88 -47.59
CA ALA A 13 22.32 -20.11 -46.36
C ALA A 13 20.91 -20.00 -45.77
N SER A 14 20.56 -20.86 -44.84
CA SER A 14 19.36 -20.75 -44.02
C SER A 14 19.57 -19.63 -43.00
N LEU A 15 19.06 -18.43 -43.28
CA LEU A 15 18.86 -17.40 -42.25
C LEU A 15 17.78 -17.94 -41.30
N ALA A 16 18.20 -18.57 -40.22
CA ALA A 16 17.36 -18.77 -39.05
C ALA A 16 17.20 -17.41 -38.38
N ALA A 17 16.15 -16.67 -38.71
CA ALA A 17 15.66 -15.58 -37.92
C ALA A 17 15.20 -16.15 -36.58
N ALA A 18 16.09 -16.17 -35.59
CA ALA A 18 15.71 -16.41 -34.21
C ALA A 18 14.83 -15.21 -33.78
N SER A 19 13.51 -15.38 -33.93
CA SER A 19 12.55 -14.53 -33.26
C SER A 19 12.78 -14.74 -31.76
N MET A 20 13.55 -13.87 -31.14
CA MET A 20 13.57 -13.73 -29.68
C MET A 20 12.15 -13.30 -29.30
N PHE A 21 11.29 -14.25 -28.99
CA PHE A 21 10.11 -13.97 -28.19
C PHE A 21 10.67 -13.49 -26.83
N ALA A 22 10.64 -12.19 -26.62
CA ALA A 22 10.88 -11.63 -25.30
C ALA A 22 9.83 -12.28 -24.39
N GLN A 23 10.25 -13.23 -23.56
CA GLN A 23 9.39 -13.84 -22.56
C GLN A 23 8.95 -12.72 -21.62
N ALA A 24 7.64 -12.55 -21.43
CA ALA A 24 7.13 -11.61 -20.48
C ALA A 24 7.73 -11.91 -19.09
N ALA A 25 8.16 -10.87 -18.38
CA ALA A 25 8.68 -11.07 -17.03
C ALA A 25 7.52 -11.45 -16.10
N ASP A 26 7.71 -12.50 -15.32
CA ASP A 26 6.78 -12.86 -14.25
C ASP A 26 6.92 -11.88 -13.09
N VAL A 27 5.84 -11.19 -12.73
CA VAL A 27 5.82 -10.18 -11.68
C VAL A 27 4.74 -10.52 -10.67
N THR A 28 5.11 -10.73 -9.42
CA THR A 28 4.14 -10.81 -8.32
C THR A 28 3.96 -9.44 -7.69
N VAL A 29 2.72 -8.95 -7.69
CA VAL A 29 2.33 -7.68 -7.10
C VAL A 29 1.47 -7.92 -5.87
N ALA A 30 1.93 -7.45 -4.70
CA ALA A 30 1.20 -7.54 -3.45
C ALA A 30 0.31 -6.31 -3.24
N TYR A 31 -0.93 -6.53 -2.82
CA TYR A 31 -1.88 -5.46 -2.48
C TYR A 31 -2.68 -5.76 -1.22
N GLN A 32 -3.30 -4.73 -0.64
CA GLN A 32 -4.19 -4.81 0.52
C GLN A 32 -5.62 -4.41 0.13
N THR A 33 -6.54 -4.54 1.08
CA THR A 33 -7.98 -4.28 0.88
C THR A 33 -8.35 -2.79 0.84
N THR A 34 -7.41 -1.86 1.02
CA THR A 34 -7.67 -0.42 0.95
C THR A 34 -8.41 -0.03 -0.32
N VAL A 35 -9.34 0.92 -0.23
CA VAL A 35 -10.06 1.44 -1.41
C VAL A 35 -9.18 2.49 -2.09
N ASP A 36 -8.87 2.23 -3.37
CA ASP A 36 -7.92 3.02 -4.17
C ASP A 36 -8.40 3.05 -5.64
N PRO A 37 -8.43 4.21 -6.33
CA PRO A 37 -8.91 4.29 -7.71
C PRO A 37 -8.14 3.39 -8.68
N ALA A 38 -6.84 3.15 -8.44
CA ALA A 38 -6.01 2.30 -9.28
C ALA A 38 -6.42 0.82 -9.27
N LYS A 39 -7.25 0.39 -8.31
CA LYS A 39 -7.85 -0.96 -8.34
C LYS A 39 -8.81 -1.16 -9.51
N VAL A 40 -9.38 -0.10 -10.07
CA VAL A 40 -10.14 -0.20 -11.33
C VAL A 40 -9.22 -0.60 -12.48
N ALA A 41 -8.06 0.04 -12.58
CA ALA A 41 -7.03 -0.32 -13.57
C ALA A 41 -6.49 -1.76 -13.37
N GLN A 42 -6.32 -2.18 -12.10
CA GLN A 42 -5.99 -3.57 -11.76
C GLN A 42 -7.06 -4.54 -12.26
N ALA A 43 -8.34 -4.27 -11.99
CA ALA A 43 -9.44 -5.13 -12.41
C ALA A 43 -9.60 -5.22 -13.94
N ASP A 44 -9.17 -4.18 -14.68
CA ASP A 44 -9.25 -4.09 -16.13
C ASP A 44 -8.03 -4.66 -16.87
N GLY A 45 -7.04 -5.18 -16.13
CA GLY A 45 -5.79 -5.68 -16.71
C GLY A 45 -4.97 -4.58 -17.37
N ALA A 46 -5.10 -3.32 -16.91
CA ALA A 46 -4.39 -2.20 -17.50
C ALA A 46 -2.88 -2.24 -17.22
N TYR A 47 -2.50 -2.78 -16.08
CA TYR A 47 -1.10 -2.97 -15.71
C TYR A 47 -0.42 -4.00 -16.61
N GLU A 48 -1.03 -5.15 -16.82
CA GLU A 48 -0.53 -6.20 -17.71
C GLU A 48 -0.36 -5.69 -19.15
N LYS A 49 -1.34 -4.93 -19.64
CA LYS A 49 -1.29 -4.32 -20.99
C LYS A 49 -0.16 -3.31 -21.12
N ALA A 50 0.06 -2.46 -20.12
CA ALA A 50 1.06 -1.41 -20.17
C ALA A 50 2.48 -1.92 -19.95
N THR A 51 2.67 -2.84 -18.99
CA THR A 51 3.98 -3.40 -18.64
C THR A 51 4.42 -4.52 -19.58
N LYS A 52 3.48 -5.16 -20.27
CA LYS A 52 3.67 -6.41 -21.06
C LYS A 52 4.25 -7.55 -20.20
N ALA A 53 4.07 -7.48 -18.89
CA ALA A 53 4.47 -8.51 -17.94
C ALA A 53 3.29 -9.44 -17.62
N ASP A 54 3.60 -10.67 -17.24
CA ASP A 54 2.63 -11.58 -16.63
C ASP A 54 2.54 -11.25 -15.14
N ILE A 55 1.44 -10.59 -14.71
CA ILE A 55 1.27 -10.10 -13.36
C ILE A 55 0.40 -11.03 -12.53
N SER A 56 0.99 -11.58 -11.47
CA SER A 56 0.28 -12.30 -10.41
C SER A 56 -0.07 -11.38 -9.26
N TRP A 57 -1.35 -11.02 -9.12
CA TRP A 57 -1.83 -10.20 -8.01
C TRP A 57 -2.07 -11.03 -6.75
N ARG A 58 -1.39 -10.71 -5.65
CA ARG A 58 -1.55 -11.40 -4.36
C ARG A 58 -2.08 -10.45 -3.29
N LYS A 59 -3.22 -10.82 -2.71
CA LYS A 59 -3.81 -10.08 -1.59
C LYS A 59 -3.14 -10.48 -0.28
N PHE A 60 -2.84 -9.47 0.54
CA PHE A 60 -2.33 -9.62 1.90
C PHE A 60 -3.21 -8.86 2.89
N ASP A 61 -3.27 -9.33 4.12
CA ASP A 61 -4.10 -8.72 5.15
C ASP A 61 -3.43 -7.51 5.82
N ASN A 62 -2.10 -7.42 5.75
CA ASN A 62 -1.33 -6.33 6.34
C ASN A 62 0.02 -6.12 5.65
N GLY A 63 0.67 -4.97 5.92
CA GLY A 63 1.94 -4.60 5.30
C GLY A 63 3.14 -5.39 5.82
N ALA A 64 3.10 -5.93 7.03
CA ALA A 64 4.20 -6.73 7.57
C ALA A 64 4.39 -8.04 6.79
N ASP A 65 3.28 -8.69 6.41
CA ASP A 65 3.31 -9.91 5.61
C ASP A 65 3.80 -9.62 4.18
N ILE A 66 3.45 -8.46 3.60
CA ILE A 66 3.99 -8.01 2.31
C ILE A 66 5.51 -7.85 2.39
N ILE A 67 6.03 -7.22 3.44
CA ILE A 67 7.48 -7.06 3.63
C ILE A 67 8.18 -8.41 3.75
N ALA A 68 7.60 -9.38 4.46
CA ALA A 68 8.16 -10.73 4.55
C ALA A 68 8.23 -11.40 3.16
N ALA A 69 7.17 -11.28 2.35
CA ALA A 69 7.12 -11.82 1.01
C ALA A 69 8.08 -11.11 0.02
N ILE A 70 8.30 -9.80 0.20
CA ILE A 70 9.31 -9.06 -0.57
C ILE A 70 10.72 -9.49 -0.16
N ALA A 71 10.98 -9.65 1.13
CA ALA A 71 12.29 -10.04 1.64
C ALA A 71 12.68 -11.47 1.22
N SER A 72 11.71 -12.40 1.12
CA SER A 72 11.93 -13.76 0.59
C SER A 72 12.14 -13.81 -0.93
N GLY A 73 11.74 -12.78 -1.67
CA GLY A 73 11.79 -12.75 -3.12
C GLY A 73 10.51 -13.15 -3.84
N ASP A 74 9.49 -13.54 -3.09
CA ASP A 74 8.21 -14.00 -3.65
C ASP A 74 7.36 -12.87 -4.26
N VAL A 75 7.64 -11.62 -3.88
CA VAL A 75 6.94 -10.42 -4.34
C VAL A 75 7.96 -9.40 -4.85
N GLN A 76 7.71 -8.84 -6.04
CA GLN A 76 8.55 -7.84 -6.67
C GLN A 76 8.07 -6.41 -6.40
N ILE A 77 6.75 -6.18 -6.44
CA ILE A 77 6.12 -4.87 -6.21
C ILE A 77 5.09 -5.01 -5.10
N GLY A 78 5.04 -4.06 -4.17
CA GLY A 78 4.10 -4.12 -3.04
C GLY A 78 3.47 -2.78 -2.69
N TYR A 79 2.20 -2.83 -2.26
CA TYR A 79 1.44 -1.70 -1.73
C TYR A 79 1.34 -1.81 -0.22
N LEU A 80 1.88 -0.85 0.51
CA LEU A 80 1.84 -0.87 1.99
C LEU A 80 1.97 0.53 2.61
N GLY A 81 1.58 0.61 3.87
CA GLY A 81 1.64 1.84 4.64
C GLY A 81 3.05 2.27 5.05
N SER A 82 3.19 3.54 5.40
CA SER A 82 4.46 4.19 5.80
C SER A 82 5.12 3.51 7.01
N SER A 83 4.37 2.98 7.96
CA SER A 83 4.93 2.35 9.15
C SER A 83 5.61 1.00 8.84
N PRO A 84 4.98 0.02 8.15
CA PRO A 84 5.68 -1.20 7.74
C PRO A 84 6.81 -0.92 6.75
N LEU A 85 6.66 0.07 5.86
CA LEU A 85 7.73 0.53 4.98
C LEU A 85 8.95 0.98 5.78
N THR A 86 8.75 1.85 6.77
CA THR A 86 9.82 2.35 7.65
C THR A 86 10.50 1.23 8.40
N ALA A 87 9.73 0.27 8.94
CA ALA A 87 10.30 -0.89 9.63
C ALA A 87 11.16 -1.75 8.70
N ALA A 88 10.72 -1.95 7.44
CA ALA A 88 11.47 -2.70 6.43
C ALA A 88 12.79 -2.01 6.07
N ILE A 89 12.74 -0.71 5.76
CA ILE A 89 13.93 0.08 5.42
C ILE A 89 14.92 0.09 6.57
N THR A 90 14.46 0.28 7.81
CA THR A 90 15.29 0.27 9.01
C THR A 90 16.01 -1.07 9.21
N ARG A 91 15.39 -2.18 8.79
CA ARG A 91 15.97 -3.53 8.75
C ARG A 91 16.80 -3.78 7.49
N LYS A 92 17.02 -2.76 6.65
CA LYS A 92 17.78 -2.82 5.41
C LYS A 92 17.24 -3.80 4.37
N VAL A 93 15.93 -4.02 4.35
CA VAL A 93 15.30 -4.76 3.24
C VAL A 93 15.55 -4.00 1.94
N PRO A 94 16.04 -4.65 0.86
CA PRO A 94 16.47 -3.99 -0.36
C PRO A 94 15.29 -3.56 -1.23
N VAL A 95 14.57 -2.54 -0.78
CA VAL A 95 13.40 -1.96 -1.47
C VAL A 95 13.64 -0.50 -1.84
N GLU A 96 12.85 -0.01 -2.77
CA GLU A 96 12.79 1.38 -3.19
C GLU A 96 11.32 1.83 -3.24
N THR A 97 11.02 2.96 -2.62
CA THR A 97 9.71 3.61 -2.71
C THR A 97 9.67 4.42 -3.98
N PHE A 98 8.80 4.07 -4.93
CA PHE A 98 8.76 4.70 -6.24
C PHE A 98 7.48 5.50 -6.51
N LEU A 99 6.46 5.39 -5.62
CA LEU A 99 5.22 6.15 -5.75
C LEU A 99 4.52 6.27 -4.39
N ILE A 100 4.11 7.47 -4.02
CA ILE A 100 3.19 7.68 -2.90
C ILE A 100 1.77 7.44 -3.43
N ALA A 101 1.16 6.36 -2.98
CA ALA A 101 -0.15 5.97 -3.44
C ALA A 101 -1.25 6.85 -2.82
N THR A 102 -1.16 7.08 -1.51
CA THR A 102 -2.23 7.73 -0.77
C THR A 102 -1.66 8.48 0.43
N GLN A 103 -2.09 9.72 0.65
CA GLN A 103 -2.00 10.36 1.95
C GLN A 103 -3.27 9.98 2.72
N ILE A 104 -3.08 9.26 3.84
CA ILE A 104 -4.19 8.65 4.57
C ILE A 104 -4.93 9.71 5.38
N GLY A 105 -6.25 9.77 5.19
CA GLY A 105 -7.14 10.69 5.88
C GLY A 105 -8.17 9.97 6.74
N ALA A 106 -9.45 10.15 6.42
CA ALA A 106 -10.57 9.56 7.16
C ALA A 106 -10.86 8.08 6.81
N ALA A 107 -10.15 7.52 5.83
CA ALA A 107 -10.26 6.10 5.47
C ALA A 107 -9.58 5.15 6.48
N GLU A 108 -8.89 5.70 7.49
CA GLU A 108 -8.32 4.98 8.62
C GLU A 108 -8.65 5.72 9.93
N ALA A 109 -9.20 5.04 10.93
CA ALA A 109 -9.70 5.69 12.14
C ALA A 109 -9.70 4.76 13.37
N LEU A 110 -9.64 5.39 14.56
CA LEU A 110 -9.94 4.75 15.85
C LEU A 110 -11.45 4.79 16.09
N VAL A 111 -12.06 3.63 16.26
CA VAL A 111 -13.48 3.47 16.55
C VAL A 111 -13.65 2.83 17.93
N ALA A 112 -14.45 3.45 18.79
CA ALA A 112 -14.91 2.90 20.06
C ALA A 112 -16.25 2.17 19.86
N ARG A 113 -16.35 0.92 20.36
CA ARG A 113 -17.56 0.11 20.22
C ARG A 113 -18.67 0.64 21.15
N ASP A 114 -19.89 0.65 20.65
CA ASP A 114 -21.08 0.97 21.47
C ASP A 114 -21.18 0.01 22.65
N GLY A 115 -21.53 0.55 23.82
CA GLY A 115 -21.58 -0.23 25.05
C GLY A 115 -20.24 -0.53 25.72
N SER A 116 -19.09 -0.14 25.12
CA SER A 116 -17.75 -0.29 25.75
C SER A 116 -17.52 0.67 26.93
N GLY A 117 -18.37 1.66 27.09
CA GLY A 117 -18.21 2.72 28.10
C GLY A 117 -17.23 3.83 27.69
N ILE A 118 -16.66 3.77 26.46
CA ILE A 118 -15.76 4.80 25.96
C ILE A 118 -16.59 5.98 25.42
N LYS A 119 -16.50 7.12 26.08
CA LYS A 119 -17.16 8.38 25.70
C LYS A 119 -16.15 9.46 25.35
N THR A 120 -15.01 9.45 26.02
CA THR A 120 -13.87 10.36 25.84
C THR A 120 -12.59 9.58 25.60
N PRO A 121 -11.51 10.18 25.09
CA PRO A 121 -10.21 9.52 24.95
C PRO A 121 -9.69 8.89 26.25
N GLN A 122 -9.91 9.50 27.40
CA GLN A 122 -9.44 9.04 28.71
C GLN A 122 -10.11 7.70 29.12
N ASP A 123 -11.30 7.43 28.60
CA ASP A 123 -12.00 6.16 28.87
C ASP A 123 -11.34 4.97 28.16
N LEU A 124 -10.34 5.19 27.29
CA LEU A 124 -9.52 4.14 26.69
C LEU A 124 -8.63 3.42 27.72
N ILE A 125 -8.37 4.04 28.87
CA ILE A 125 -7.58 3.44 29.95
C ILE A 125 -8.28 2.15 30.43
N GLY A 126 -7.51 1.05 30.46
CA GLY A 126 -8.01 -0.28 30.84
C GLY A 126 -8.77 -1.03 29.74
N LYS A 127 -8.94 -0.43 28.56
CA LYS A 127 -9.68 -1.03 27.43
C LYS A 127 -8.80 -1.89 26.54
N LYS A 128 -9.45 -2.82 25.82
CA LYS A 128 -8.85 -3.68 24.80
C LYS A 128 -8.99 -3.04 23.43
N ILE A 129 -7.87 -2.65 22.83
CA ILE A 129 -7.83 -1.99 21.53
C ILE A 129 -7.10 -2.89 20.53
N ALA A 130 -7.78 -3.33 19.48
CA ALA A 130 -7.17 -4.17 18.46
C ALA A 130 -6.61 -3.34 17.30
N VAL A 131 -5.40 -3.68 16.86
CA VAL A 131 -4.74 -3.10 15.68
C VAL A 131 -3.83 -4.16 15.05
N PRO A 132 -3.59 -4.15 13.74
CA PRO A 132 -2.50 -4.92 13.15
C PRO A 132 -1.16 -4.27 13.56
N PHE A 133 -0.27 -5.03 14.20
CA PHE A 133 1.02 -4.46 14.65
C PHE A 133 1.90 -4.04 13.47
N VAL A 134 2.69 -2.99 13.69
CA VAL A 134 3.56 -2.35 12.69
C VAL A 134 2.80 -1.72 11.52
N SER A 135 1.47 -1.66 11.54
CA SER A 135 0.66 -0.95 10.54
C SER A 135 0.63 0.57 10.79
N THR A 136 0.11 1.32 9.83
CA THR A 136 -0.24 2.75 10.00
C THR A 136 -1.24 2.95 11.11
N GLY A 137 -2.26 2.06 11.23
CA GLY A 137 -3.22 2.10 12.35
C GLY A 137 -2.57 1.89 13.72
N HIS A 138 -1.54 1.05 13.84
CA HIS A 138 -0.78 0.90 15.08
C HIS A 138 0.00 2.18 15.42
N TYR A 139 0.70 2.76 14.44
CA TYR A 139 1.37 4.05 14.58
C TYR A 139 0.38 5.14 15.00
N SER A 140 -0.75 5.24 14.30
CA SER A 140 -1.78 6.24 14.56
C SER A 140 -2.44 6.07 15.93
N LEU A 141 -2.67 4.83 16.39
CA LEU A 141 -3.15 4.58 17.77
C LEU A 141 -2.18 5.13 18.81
N LEU A 142 -0.89 4.80 18.68
CA LEU A 142 0.11 5.26 19.64
C LEU A 142 0.30 6.79 19.59
N ALA A 143 0.21 7.38 18.39
CA ALA A 143 0.22 8.83 18.22
C ALA A 143 -1.01 9.50 18.86
N ALA A 144 -2.20 8.90 18.73
CA ALA A 144 -3.41 9.37 19.39
C ALA A 144 -3.30 9.31 20.92
N LEU A 145 -2.81 8.20 21.46
CA LEU A 145 -2.57 8.07 22.91
C LEU A 145 -1.59 9.13 23.42
N LYS A 146 -0.48 9.35 22.68
CA LYS A 146 0.50 10.42 23.00
C LYS A 146 -0.15 11.80 22.96
N HIS A 147 -0.95 12.09 21.94
CA HIS A 147 -1.68 13.37 21.80
C HIS A 147 -2.62 13.64 22.98
N TRP A 148 -3.27 12.59 23.49
CA TRP A 148 -4.18 12.67 24.65
C TRP A 148 -3.50 12.50 26.01
N ASN A 149 -2.15 12.43 26.06
CA ASN A 149 -1.36 12.17 27.26
C ASN A 149 -1.77 10.88 28.01
N ILE A 150 -2.12 9.84 27.25
CA ILE A 150 -2.42 8.50 27.77
C ILE A 150 -1.18 7.64 27.61
N ASP A 151 -0.68 7.09 28.75
CA ASP A 151 0.41 6.12 28.74
C ASP A 151 -0.06 4.83 28.02
N PRO A 152 0.64 4.38 26.95
CA PRO A 152 0.28 3.17 26.22
C PRO A 152 0.23 1.90 27.10
N SER A 153 0.98 1.85 28.23
CA SER A 153 0.94 0.74 29.16
C SER A 153 -0.38 0.61 29.93
N LYS A 154 -1.21 1.65 29.92
CA LYS A 154 -2.53 1.66 30.56
C LYS A 154 -3.67 1.19 29.66
N VAL A 155 -3.38 0.84 28.40
CA VAL A 155 -4.33 0.23 27.47
C VAL A 155 -3.84 -1.16 27.07
N THR A 156 -4.76 -2.09 26.80
CA THR A 156 -4.40 -3.41 26.29
C THR A 156 -4.44 -3.41 24.78
N VAL A 157 -3.28 -3.27 24.13
CA VAL A 157 -3.20 -3.29 22.66
C VAL A 157 -3.04 -4.73 22.17
N LEU A 158 -3.99 -5.20 21.35
CA LEU A 158 -4.04 -6.55 20.80
C LEU A 158 -3.61 -6.56 19.34
N ASN A 159 -2.66 -7.43 19.00
CA ASN A 159 -2.24 -7.65 17.61
C ASN A 159 -3.23 -8.56 16.90
N LEU A 160 -4.11 -8.01 16.09
CA LEU A 160 -5.06 -8.75 15.28
C LEU A 160 -5.01 -8.27 13.82
N ALA A 161 -4.99 -9.21 12.86
CA ALA A 161 -5.20 -8.88 11.45
C ALA A 161 -6.65 -8.42 11.19
N PRO A 162 -6.93 -7.61 10.15
CA PRO A 162 -8.25 -7.05 9.91
C PRO A 162 -9.41 -8.06 9.89
N PRO A 163 -9.28 -9.28 9.33
CA PRO A 163 -10.34 -10.28 9.42
C PRO A 163 -10.60 -10.75 10.86
N ALA A 164 -9.55 -10.89 11.68
CA ALA A 164 -9.66 -11.26 13.08
C ALA A 164 -10.26 -10.10 13.92
N ILE A 165 -9.97 -8.84 13.58
CA ILE A 165 -10.61 -7.65 14.17
C ILE A 165 -12.12 -7.70 13.93
N ILE A 166 -12.57 -7.96 12.69
CA ILE A 166 -14.00 -8.09 12.37
C ILE A 166 -14.65 -9.15 13.24
N ALA A 167 -14.03 -10.32 13.39
CA ALA A 167 -14.55 -11.40 14.20
C ALA A 167 -14.63 -11.03 15.69
N ALA A 168 -13.55 -10.46 16.25
CA ALA A 168 -13.49 -10.04 17.65
C ALA A 168 -14.49 -8.90 17.96
N TRP A 169 -14.64 -7.95 17.02
CA TRP A 169 -15.61 -6.86 17.13
C TRP A 169 -17.04 -7.35 17.21
N LYS A 170 -17.42 -8.27 16.31
CA LYS A 170 -18.78 -8.86 16.29
C LYS A 170 -19.11 -9.66 17.56
N ARG A 171 -18.11 -10.31 18.20
CA ARG A 171 -18.30 -11.01 19.47
C ARG A 171 -18.28 -10.09 20.69
N GLY A 172 -17.79 -8.85 20.53
CA GLY A 172 -17.61 -7.92 21.65
C GLY A 172 -16.36 -8.18 22.50
N ASP A 173 -15.35 -8.90 21.95
CA ASP A 173 -14.10 -9.24 22.63
C ASP A 173 -13.15 -8.05 22.77
N ILE A 174 -13.35 -6.99 21.96
CA ILE A 174 -12.56 -5.76 21.94
C ILE A 174 -13.46 -4.54 22.13
N ASP A 175 -12.91 -3.51 22.77
CA ASP A 175 -13.62 -2.27 23.11
C ASP A 175 -13.45 -1.19 22.04
N ALA A 176 -12.30 -1.19 21.34
CA ALA A 176 -11.97 -0.27 20.26
C ALA A 176 -11.04 -0.91 19.22
N THR A 177 -10.94 -0.30 18.07
CA THR A 177 -10.00 -0.69 17.02
C THR A 177 -9.54 0.50 16.21
N TYR A 178 -8.25 0.50 15.80
CA TYR A 178 -7.72 1.43 14.80
C TYR A 178 -7.42 0.65 13.53
N VAL A 179 -8.18 0.90 12.46
CA VAL A 179 -8.17 0.03 11.29
C VAL A 179 -8.71 0.75 10.05
N TRP A 180 -8.58 0.13 8.89
CA TRP A 180 -9.12 0.50 7.57
C TRP A 180 -10.19 -0.49 7.10
N ASP A 181 -10.82 -0.22 5.96
CA ASP A 181 -11.85 -1.08 5.39
C ASP A 181 -11.32 -2.46 4.90
N PRO A 182 -12.17 -3.49 4.98
CA PRO A 182 -13.58 -3.50 5.39
C PRO A 182 -13.83 -3.51 6.90
N ALA A 183 -12.79 -3.66 7.74
CA ALA A 183 -12.96 -3.74 9.18
C ALA A 183 -13.45 -2.41 9.79
N LEU A 184 -13.02 -1.28 9.25
CA LEU A 184 -13.49 0.05 9.66
C LEU A 184 -14.99 0.21 9.40
N GLY A 185 -15.48 -0.21 8.22
CA GLY A 185 -16.91 -0.17 7.89
C GLY A 185 -17.74 -1.00 8.87
N VAL A 186 -17.27 -2.22 9.20
CA VAL A 186 -17.92 -3.07 10.20
C VAL A 186 -17.92 -2.41 11.58
N ALA A 187 -16.81 -1.79 11.98
CA ALA A 187 -16.70 -1.13 13.28
C ALA A 187 -17.64 0.09 13.39
N LYS A 188 -17.82 0.83 12.31
CA LYS A 188 -18.74 1.99 12.25
C LYS A 188 -20.22 1.63 12.35
N GLU A 189 -20.62 0.37 12.09
CA GLU A 189 -22.03 -0.04 12.19
C GLU A 189 -22.60 0.11 13.62
N ASN A 190 -21.76 -0.11 14.62
CA ASN A 190 -22.13 -0.05 16.03
C ASN A 190 -20.98 0.50 16.89
N GLY A 191 -20.33 1.56 16.39
CA GLY A 191 -19.27 2.25 17.10
C GLY A 191 -19.12 3.70 16.64
N LYS A 192 -18.44 4.48 17.47
CA LYS A 192 -18.16 5.90 17.26
C LYS A 192 -16.70 6.13 16.92
N VAL A 193 -16.45 6.87 15.84
CA VAL A 193 -15.08 7.35 15.51
C VAL A 193 -14.65 8.34 16.59
N LEU A 194 -13.47 8.10 17.17
CA LEU A 194 -12.82 8.99 18.15
C LEU A 194 -11.85 9.95 17.46
N ILE A 195 -11.07 9.45 16.50
CA ILE A 195 -10.11 10.22 15.73
C ILE A 195 -9.77 9.49 14.42
N THR A 196 -9.43 10.25 13.39
CA THR A 196 -8.98 9.76 12.07
C THR A 196 -7.48 10.00 11.89
N SER A 197 -6.84 9.27 10.96
CA SER A 197 -5.45 9.51 10.56
C SER A 197 -5.27 10.92 9.98
N GLY A 198 -6.29 11.46 9.29
CA GLY A 198 -6.25 12.84 8.78
C GLY A 198 -6.27 13.91 9.87
N GLU A 199 -6.95 13.65 10.99
CA GLU A 199 -6.88 14.55 12.16
C GLU A 199 -5.51 14.46 12.83
N LEU A 200 -4.95 13.26 13.00
CA LEU A 200 -3.62 13.07 13.55
C LEU A 200 -2.52 13.71 12.70
N ALA A 201 -2.69 13.72 11.37
CA ALA A 201 -1.76 14.41 10.48
C ALA A 201 -1.63 15.91 10.80
N LYS A 202 -2.74 16.55 11.22
CA LYS A 202 -2.75 17.97 11.66
C LYS A 202 -1.98 18.19 12.96
N PHE A 203 -1.81 17.14 13.76
CA PHE A 203 -1.02 17.13 15.00
C PHE A 203 0.41 16.62 14.79
N GLY A 204 0.87 16.51 13.52
CA GLY A 204 2.25 16.15 13.20
C GLY A 204 2.52 14.64 13.09
N ALA A 205 1.46 13.81 12.99
CA ALA A 205 1.58 12.37 12.82
C ALA A 205 0.92 11.89 11.49
N PRO A 206 1.37 12.38 10.31
CA PRO A 206 0.82 11.97 9.03
C PRO A 206 1.23 10.52 8.72
N THR A 207 0.32 9.80 8.05
CA THR A 207 0.58 8.48 7.47
C THR A 207 0.24 8.47 5.98
N PHE A 208 0.91 7.59 5.25
CA PHE A 208 0.69 7.42 3.81
C PHE A 208 0.81 5.95 3.42
N ASP A 209 0.24 5.59 2.28
CA ASP A 209 0.54 4.35 1.59
C ASP A 209 1.46 4.62 0.40
N ALA A 210 2.28 3.63 0.08
CA ALA A 210 3.24 3.72 -1.00
C ALA A 210 3.28 2.42 -1.82
N TRP A 211 3.65 2.55 -3.08
CA TRP A 211 4.13 1.48 -3.90
C TRP A 211 5.65 1.38 -3.77
N ILE A 212 6.11 0.19 -3.45
CA ILE A 212 7.53 -0.13 -3.34
C ILE A 212 7.90 -1.23 -4.31
N VAL A 213 9.16 -1.29 -4.65
CA VAL A 213 9.72 -2.31 -5.54
C VAL A 213 11.03 -2.86 -4.95
N ARG A 214 11.31 -4.14 -5.18
CA ARG A 214 12.64 -4.69 -4.91
C ARG A 214 13.69 -4.01 -5.77
N LYS A 215 14.83 -3.63 -5.18
CA LYS A 215 15.90 -2.92 -5.91
C LYS A 215 16.44 -3.72 -7.08
N ASP A 216 16.71 -5.02 -6.89
CA ASP A 216 17.20 -5.91 -7.94
C ASP A 216 16.23 -6.07 -9.13
N PHE A 217 14.92 -6.05 -8.85
CA PHE A 217 13.89 -6.07 -9.89
C PHE A 217 13.81 -4.72 -10.62
N ALA A 218 13.85 -3.62 -9.89
CA ALA A 218 13.82 -2.27 -10.46
C ALA A 218 15.04 -1.96 -11.35
N GLU A 219 16.21 -2.52 -11.00
CA GLU A 219 17.43 -2.41 -11.80
C GLU A 219 17.35 -3.21 -13.11
N LYS A 220 16.71 -4.39 -13.08
CA LYS A 220 16.58 -5.27 -14.26
C LYS A 220 15.43 -4.88 -15.16
N HIS A 221 14.37 -4.32 -14.61
CA HIS A 221 13.10 -4.03 -15.28
C HIS A 221 12.58 -2.61 -14.99
N PRO A 222 13.39 -1.55 -15.19
CA PRO A 222 12.97 -0.16 -14.92
C PRO A 222 11.77 0.26 -15.78
N GLU A 223 11.62 -0.30 -16.98
CA GLU A 223 10.50 -0.07 -17.89
C GLU A 223 9.17 -0.57 -17.31
N ILE A 224 9.18 -1.71 -16.62
CA ILE A 224 7.98 -2.27 -15.97
C ILE A 224 7.56 -1.36 -14.81
N VAL A 225 8.50 -0.91 -13.97
CA VAL A 225 8.20 -0.04 -12.83
C VAL A 225 7.67 1.31 -13.30
N THR A 226 8.27 1.87 -14.36
CA THR A 226 7.81 3.14 -14.98
C THR A 226 6.40 3.01 -15.56
N ALA A 227 6.12 1.94 -16.32
CA ALA A 227 4.79 1.70 -16.87
C ALA A 227 3.75 1.45 -15.76
N PHE A 228 4.13 0.73 -14.70
CA PHE A 228 3.28 0.51 -13.52
C PHE A 228 2.92 1.83 -12.82
N ALA A 229 3.92 2.69 -12.57
CA ALA A 229 3.72 4.00 -11.97
C ALA A 229 2.78 4.85 -12.83
N LYS A 230 2.98 4.87 -14.16
CA LYS A 230 2.13 5.63 -15.08
C LYS A 230 0.67 5.17 -15.02
N VAL A 231 0.38 3.88 -15.09
CA VAL A 231 -1.00 3.35 -15.01
C VAL A 231 -1.66 3.77 -13.70
N THR A 232 -0.93 3.72 -12.58
CA THR A 232 -1.44 4.14 -11.28
C THR A 232 -1.79 5.62 -11.28
N LEU A 233 -0.89 6.47 -11.78
CA LEU A 233 -1.08 7.93 -11.82
C LEU A 233 -2.19 8.34 -12.78
N ASP A 234 -2.32 7.68 -13.94
CA ASP A 234 -3.42 7.88 -14.87
C ASP A 234 -4.78 7.57 -14.21
N ALA A 235 -4.87 6.47 -13.43
CA ALA A 235 -6.08 6.13 -12.70
C ALA A 235 -6.43 7.16 -11.61
N TYR A 236 -5.43 7.72 -10.93
CA TYR A 236 -5.65 8.82 -9.97
C TYR A 236 -6.10 10.10 -10.66
N ALA A 237 -5.50 10.43 -11.79
CA ALA A 237 -5.89 11.60 -12.59
C ALA A 237 -7.32 11.48 -13.10
N ASP A 238 -7.71 10.30 -13.58
CA ASP A 238 -9.08 10.02 -14.05
C ASP A 238 -10.10 10.21 -12.92
N TYR A 239 -9.87 9.64 -11.74
CA TYR A 239 -10.72 9.84 -10.57
C TYR A 239 -10.79 11.31 -10.16
N ARG A 240 -9.63 12.00 -10.05
CA ARG A 240 -9.55 13.38 -9.54
C ARG A 240 -10.14 14.41 -10.51
N LYS A 241 -10.24 14.09 -11.80
CA LYS A 241 -10.82 14.98 -12.82
C LYS A 241 -12.29 15.30 -12.54
N ASP A 242 -13.08 14.29 -12.20
CA ASP A 242 -14.48 14.44 -11.79
C ASP A 242 -14.87 13.23 -10.91
N PRO A 243 -14.64 13.29 -9.59
CA PRO A 243 -14.95 12.20 -8.68
C PRO A 243 -16.42 11.79 -8.70
N LYS A 244 -17.34 12.76 -8.94
CA LYS A 244 -18.78 12.49 -8.96
C LYS A 244 -19.16 11.68 -10.21
N ALA A 245 -18.72 12.09 -11.38
CA ALA A 245 -18.97 11.35 -12.63
C ALA A 245 -18.29 9.98 -12.58
N TRP A 246 -17.07 9.90 -12.04
CA TRP A 246 -16.33 8.66 -11.90
C TRP A 246 -17.05 7.64 -10.99
N LEU A 247 -17.61 8.09 -9.87
CA LEU A 247 -18.41 7.29 -8.95
C LEU A 247 -19.81 6.93 -9.48
N ALA A 248 -20.37 7.72 -10.41
CA ALA A 248 -21.61 7.40 -11.09
C ALA A 248 -21.47 6.21 -12.05
N ASN A 249 -20.24 5.87 -12.45
CA ASN A 249 -19.96 4.65 -13.19
C ASN A 249 -19.97 3.44 -12.23
N GLN A 250 -21.11 2.72 -12.20
CA GLN A 250 -21.31 1.57 -11.32
C GLN A 250 -20.22 0.50 -11.50
N SER A 251 -19.68 0.30 -12.70
CA SER A 251 -18.59 -0.65 -12.96
C SER A 251 -17.33 -0.33 -12.13
N ASN A 252 -17.00 0.96 -11.92
CA ASN A 252 -15.87 1.34 -11.07
C ASN A 252 -16.11 0.93 -9.62
N VAL A 253 -17.33 1.23 -9.11
CA VAL A 253 -17.71 0.86 -7.73
C VAL A 253 -17.68 -0.66 -7.53
N ASP A 254 -18.25 -1.43 -8.47
CA ASP A 254 -18.28 -2.90 -8.39
C ASP A 254 -16.87 -3.52 -8.36
N LYS A 255 -15.94 -2.98 -9.16
CA LYS A 255 -14.53 -3.42 -9.16
C LYS A 255 -13.85 -3.13 -7.82
N LEU A 256 -14.10 -1.95 -7.25
CA LEU A 256 -13.57 -1.60 -5.92
C LEU A 256 -14.14 -2.52 -4.83
N VAL A 257 -15.44 -2.75 -4.82
CA VAL A 257 -16.10 -3.68 -3.89
C VAL A 257 -15.48 -5.08 -3.98
N LYS A 258 -15.29 -5.59 -5.21
CA LYS A 258 -14.70 -6.91 -5.45
C LYS A 258 -13.28 -7.04 -4.90
N LEU A 259 -12.43 -6.01 -5.08
CA LEU A 259 -11.02 -6.07 -4.69
C LEU A 259 -10.75 -5.65 -3.25
N SER A 260 -11.60 -4.79 -2.67
CA SER A 260 -11.44 -4.31 -1.30
C SER A 260 -12.27 -5.08 -0.27
N GLY A 261 -13.44 -5.58 -0.67
CA GLY A 261 -14.44 -6.14 0.25
C GLY A 261 -15.23 -5.08 1.02
N ALA A 262 -15.05 -3.79 0.71
CA ALA A 262 -15.82 -2.70 1.28
C ALA A 262 -17.27 -2.71 0.75
N LYS A 263 -18.20 -2.12 1.49
CA LYS A 263 -19.56 -1.94 1.02
C LYS A 263 -19.62 -0.88 -0.08
N ALA A 264 -20.45 -1.07 -1.08
CA ALA A 264 -20.64 -0.10 -2.16
C ALA A 264 -21.02 1.30 -1.63
N SER A 265 -21.85 1.36 -0.58
CA SER A 265 -22.24 2.61 0.09
C SER A 265 -21.08 3.39 0.69
N ASP A 266 -19.99 2.72 1.06
CA ASP A 266 -18.87 3.31 1.78
C ASP A 266 -17.79 3.82 0.82
N ILE A 267 -17.74 3.28 -0.42
CA ILE A 267 -16.74 3.62 -1.44
C ILE A 267 -16.57 5.13 -1.64
N PRO A 268 -17.64 5.94 -1.80
CA PRO A 268 -17.46 7.38 -2.00
C PRO A 268 -16.74 8.08 -0.85
N LEU A 269 -17.09 7.75 0.40
CA LEU A 269 -16.49 8.34 1.59
C LEU A 269 -15.04 7.88 1.78
N LEU A 270 -14.74 6.62 1.46
CA LEU A 270 -13.39 6.07 1.55
C LEU A 270 -12.44 6.72 0.55
N LEU A 271 -12.88 6.91 -0.69
CA LEU A 271 -12.10 7.62 -1.70
C LEU A 271 -11.89 9.10 -1.34
N GLN A 272 -12.96 9.79 -0.88
CA GLN A 272 -12.87 11.19 -0.44
C GLN A 272 -12.07 11.36 0.85
N GLY A 273 -11.98 10.32 1.67
CA GLY A 273 -11.23 10.29 2.92
C GLY A 273 -9.71 10.26 2.74
N ASN A 274 -9.21 10.25 1.52
CA ASN A 274 -7.80 10.14 1.17
C ASN A 274 -7.40 11.18 0.11
N VAL A 275 -6.10 11.45 0.02
CA VAL A 275 -5.53 12.27 -1.06
C VAL A 275 -4.63 11.39 -1.93
N TYR A 276 -4.86 11.42 -3.23
CA TYR A 276 -4.10 10.67 -4.25
C TYR A 276 -3.18 11.65 -5.00
N PRO A 277 -1.86 11.69 -4.70
CA PRO A 277 -0.93 12.60 -5.36
C PRO A 277 -0.79 12.30 -6.85
N LEU A 278 -0.85 13.32 -7.71
CA LEU A 278 -0.64 13.19 -9.16
C LEU A 278 0.84 13.24 -9.51
N ALA A 279 1.19 13.04 -10.80
CA ALA A 279 2.57 12.99 -11.27
C ALA A 279 3.39 14.21 -10.84
N ALA A 280 2.85 15.41 -10.98
CA ALA A 280 3.53 16.65 -10.56
C ALA A 280 3.77 16.70 -9.04
N ASP A 281 2.84 16.19 -8.23
CA ASP A 281 2.97 16.12 -6.78
C ASP A 281 4.03 15.09 -6.38
N GLN A 282 4.14 13.96 -7.12
CA GLN A 282 5.07 12.87 -6.83
C GLN A 282 6.53 13.33 -6.83
N VAL A 283 6.92 14.13 -7.83
CA VAL A 283 8.31 14.62 -7.97
C VAL A 283 8.74 15.39 -6.72
N THR A 284 7.84 16.20 -6.15
CA THR A 284 8.11 16.93 -4.92
C THR A 284 8.02 16.03 -3.69
N THR A 285 7.03 15.14 -3.64
CA THR A 285 6.73 14.30 -2.48
C THR A 285 7.77 13.22 -2.28
N LEU A 286 8.22 12.54 -3.36
CA LEU A 286 9.26 11.50 -3.36
C LEU A 286 10.68 12.08 -3.18
N GLY A 287 10.84 12.97 -2.23
CA GLY A 287 12.11 13.61 -1.88
C GLY A 287 12.20 13.84 -0.39
N ALA A 288 12.62 15.04 0.00
CA ALA A 288 12.76 15.43 1.41
C ALA A 288 11.48 15.24 2.24
N PRO A 289 10.26 15.50 1.75
CA PRO A 289 9.04 15.25 2.55
C PRO A 289 8.86 13.79 2.94
N THR A 290 9.03 12.85 2.00
CA THR A 290 8.89 11.40 2.28
C THR A 290 10.01 10.89 3.17
N THR A 291 11.27 11.27 2.90
CA THR A 291 12.40 10.87 3.75
C THR A 291 12.26 11.39 5.18
N LYS A 292 11.79 12.62 5.35
CA LYS A 292 11.48 13.17 6.67
C LYS A 292 10.37 12.37 7.37
N ALA A 293 9.27 12.09 6.70
CA ALA A 293 8.17 11.32 7.27
C ALA A 293 8.61 9.90 7.68
N ILE A 294 9.46 9.23 6.87
CA ILE A 294 10.06 7.94 7.22
C ILE A 294 10.98 8.08 8.44
N THR A 295 11.80 9.11 8.52
CA THR A 295 12.71 9.36 9.66
C THR A 295 11.92 9.60 10.94
N ASP A 296 10.88 10.44 10.89
CA ASP A 296 10.01 10.73 12.03
C ASP A 296 9.29 9.45 12.49
N THR A 297 8.79 8.65 11.54
CA THR A 297 8.16 7.35 11.84
C THR A 297 9.17 6.36 12.44
N ALA A 298 10.42 6.29 11.95
CA ALA A 298 11.46 5.43 12.49
C ALA A 298 11.82 5.82 13.93
N THR A 299 11.95 7.11 14.19
CA THR A 299 12.21 7.65 15.52
C THR A 299 11.10 7.25 16.48
N PHE A 300 9.86 7.45 16.08
CA PHE A 300 8.69 7.04 16.86
C PHE A 300 8.64 5.52 17.10
N LEU A 301 8.85 4.70 16.06
CA LEU A 301 8.87 3.25 16.19
C LEU A 301 10.00 2.76 17.12
N LYS A 302 11.15 3.44 17.12
CA LYS A 302 12.25 3.16 18.05
C LYS A 302 11.85 3.49 19.49
N GLU A 303 11.26 4.66 19.75
CA GLU A 303 10.73 5.03 21.08
C GLU A 303 9.74 3.98 21.62
N GLN A 304 8.96 3.37 20.70
CA GLN A 304 8.00 2.33 21.02
C GLN A 304 8.59 0.90 21.04
N GLY A 305 9.91 0.73 20.88
CA GLY A 305 10.58 -0.57 20.86
C GLY A 305 10.19 -1.47 19.68
N LYS A 306 9.72 -0.89 18.56
CA LYS A 306 9.30 -1.64 17.38
C LYS A 306 10.38 -1.77 16.31
N VAL A 307 11.40 -0.92 16.38
CA VAL A 307 12.66 -1.01 15.61
C VAL A 307 13.83 -0.74 16.55
N GLU A 308 15.00 -1.33 16.25
CA GLU A 308 16.19 -1.23 17.11
C GLU A 308 16.95 0.10 16.93
N ALA A 309 16.95 0.63 15.71
CA ALA A 309 17.73 1.81 15.35
C ALA A 309 16.94 2.75 14.42
N VAL A 310 17.43 3.97 14.27
CA VAL A 310 17.06 4.91 13.20
C VAL A 310 18.27 4.99 12.28
N LEU A 311 18.08 4.84 10.97
CA LEU A 311 19.17 4.98 10.01
C LEU A 311 19.58 6.47 9.91
N PRO A 312 20.85 6.74 9.59
CA PRO A 312 21.35 8.11 9.40
C PRO A 312 20.73 8.78 8.17
N ASP A 313 20.31 7.99 7.17
CA ASP A 313 19.73 8.48 5.92
C ASP A 313 18.73 7.48 5.34
N TYR A 314 17.56 7.97 4.95
CA TYR A 314 16.50 7.20 4.28
C TYR A 314 16.35 7.56 2.79
N ALA A 315 17.07 8.56 2.28
CA ALA A 315 17.00 9.00 0.89
C ALA A 315 17.32 7.87 -0.13
N PRO A 316 18.27 6.93 0.12
CA PRO A 316 18.54 5.84 -0.80
C PRO A 316 17.39 4.84 -1.03
N TYR A 317 16.30 4.98 -0.28
CA TYR A 317 15.11 4.12 -0.36
C TYR A 317 13.90 4.82 -1.00
N VAL A 318 14.08 6.05 -1.47
CA VAL A 318 13.00 6.86 -2.06
C VAL A 318 13.49 7.44 -3.38
N SER A 319 12.70 7.29 -4.45
CA SER A 319 13.12 7.77 -5.78
C SER A 319 11.93 8.13 -6.66
N ALA A 320 12.03 9.29 -7.30
CA ALA A 320 11.09 9.75 -8.32
C ALA A 320 11.49 9.36 -9.76
N LYS A 321 12.57 8.57 -9.94
CA LYS A 321 13.11 8.24 -11.28
C LYS A 321 12.13 7.49 -12.21
N PHE A 322 11.10 6.86 -11.65
CA PHE A 322 10.08 6.13 -12.39
C PHE A 322 8.83 6.98 -12.69
N ILE A 323 8.80 8.23 -12.23
CA ILE A 323 7.69 9.14 -12.49
C ILE A 323 7.95 9.85 -13.83
N THR A 324 7.07 9.63 -14.80
CA THR A 324 7.08 10.33 -16.07
C THR A 324 5.89 11.28 -16.14
N ASN A 325 6.13 12.48 -16.68
CA ASN A 325 5.06 13.46 -16.96
C ASN A 325 4.18 13.02 -18.11
#